data_2fb2efe55442f017b5c8f90c87857dab
#
_entry.id   2fb2efe55442f017b5c8f90c87857dab
#
_cell.length_a   1.000
_cell.length_b   1.000
_cell.length_c   1.000
_cell.angle_alpha   90.00
_cell.angle_beta   90.00
_cell.angle_gamma   90.00
#
_symmetry.space_group_name_H-M   'P 1'
#
loop_
_entity.id
_entity.type
_entity.pdbx_description
1 polymer ?
#
loop_
_entity_poly.entity_id
_entity_poly.type
_entity_poly.pdbx_seq_one_letter_code
_entity_poly.pdbx_strand_id
1 'polypeptide(L)'
;MISRRNLLIAGAAVPFLSYARIPAFAATPKDILVVAQQLDNMTSLDPHEGFEAVGGEIMSNMYQKLVRANREDSTKVDPVIAKSWEADADSKVFTFVIGDEATFSSGAKVTAEDVAFSLQRAIKMNKSPAFIISQFGFTPENAETTIVAADDKTVKLTTAKPTAISFLLYCLSANIGAIVEKKAVLANASGEDLGNGWLQKNSAGSGDFMLQAWKPSESVALTVNPNGPYKGNIKRIILRHVTDPSSQLLMLQKGDIDIARDLTSEQLRSAQNDANIELDRKSIASLVLISLNQGNENLAKPQVWQAIKWALDYKGMQENIVPLSHKVHQSFEPEGFPGAVNDIPFQRDVEKAKALMA
;
A
#
# COMPACT_ATOMS: atom_id res chain seq x y z
N MET A 1 31.73 -75.11 -8.74
CA MET A 1 32.34 -73.80 -8.37
C MET A 1 32.33 -72.94 -9.62
N ILE A 2 31.32 -72.04 -9.75
CA ILE A 2 31.23 -71.14 -10.88
C ILE A 2 31.91 -69.85 -10.46
N SER A 3 32.99 -69.56 -11.23
CA SER A 3 33.86 -68.40 -10.96
C SER A 3 33.13 -67.09 -11.29
N ARG A 4 33.27 -66.08 -10.38
CA ARG A 4 32.68 -64.74 -10.51
C ARG A 4 33.25 -63.86 -11.64
N ARG A 5 33.96 -64.45 -12.59
CA ARG A 5 34.72 -63.71 -13.62
C ARG A 5 34.08 -63.73 -15.01
N ASN A 6 33.00 -64.42 -15.24
CA ASN A 6 32.40 -64.55 -16.57
C ASN A 6 31.01 -63.90 -16.71
N LEU A 7 30.71 -62.88 -15.94
CA LEU A 7 29.42 -62.15 -16.00
C LEU A 7 29.53 -60.71 -16.52
N LEU A 8 30.56 -60.41 -17.27
CA LEU A 8 30.84 -59.04 -17.76
C LEU A 8 30.97 -58.88 -19.28
N ILE A 9 30.37 -59.74 -20.09
CA ILE A 9 30.33 -59.56 -21.55
C ILE A 9 28.95 -59.95 -22.05
N ALA A 10 27.96 -59.10 -21.82
CA ALA A 10 26.70 -59.01 -22.57
C ALA A 10 25.97 -57.71 -22.18
N GLY A 11 26.65 -56.61 -22.34
CA GLY A 11 26.06 -55.26 -22.22
C GLY A 11 25.74 -54.75 -23.62
N ALA A 12 24.48 -54.88 -24.04
CA ALA A 12 23.96 -54.27 -25.23
C ALA A 12 24.19 -52.75 -25.16
N ALA A 13 24.85 -52.20 -26.17
CA ALA A 13 24.97 -50.77 -26.39
C ALA A 13 23.57 -50.19 -26.68
N VAL A 14 22.89 -49.72 -25.63
CA VAL A 14 21.75 -48.82 -25.79
C VAL A 14 22.36 -47.43 -26.00
N PRO A 15 22.05 -46.73 -27.11
CA PRO A 15 22.48 -45.35 -27.25
C PRO A 15 21.73 -44.55 -26.17
N PHE A 16 22.43 -44.09 -25.14
CA PHE A 16 21.98 -43.03 -24.28
C PHE A 16 21.80 -41.77 -25.12
N LEU A 17 20.61 -41.59 -25.69
CA LEU A 17 20.11 -40.29 -26.03
C LEU A 17 19.97 -39.55 -24.71
N SER A 18 21.04 -38.86 -24.29
CA SER A 18 21.00 -37.84 -23.28
C SER A 18 20.03 -36.76 -23.77
N TYR A 19 18.75 -36.90 -23.38
CA TYR A 19 17.88 -35.75 -23.32
C TYR A 19 18.52 -34.79 -22.33
N ALA A 20 19.37 -33.90 -22.84
CA ALA A 20 19.67 -32.67 -22.15
C ALA A 20 18.31 -32.00 -21.92
N ARG A 21 17.72 -32.26 -20.76
CA ARG A 21 16.65 -31.41 -20.22
C ARG A 21 17.33 -30.07 -19.98
N ILE A 22 17.30 -29.22 -21.02
CA ILE A 22 17.43 -27.80 -20.82
C ILE A 22 16.32 -27.51 -19.79
N PRO A 23 16.63 -27.04 -18.59
CA PRO A 23 15.58 -26.59 -17.69
C PRO A 23 14.84 -25.51 -18.48
N ALA A 24 13.65 -25.82 -18.94
CA ALA A 24 12.74 -24.81 -19.41
C ALA A 24 12.50 -23.94 -18.16
N PHE A 25 13.11 -22.75 -18.11
CA PHE A 25 12.67 -21.72 -17.20
C PHE A 25 11.21 -21.49 -17.58
N ALA A 26 10.30 -22.03 -16.78
CA ALA A 26 8.88 -21.81 -16.97
C ALA A 26 8.65 -20.34 -16.58
N ALA A 27 8.67 -19.46 -17.56
CA ALA A 27 8.25 -18.09 -17.37
C ALA A 27 6.87 -18.11 -16.69
N THR A 28 6.64 -17.17 -15.79
CA THR A 28 5.36 -16.98 -15.11
C THR A 28 4.23 -17.00 -16.16
N PRO A 29 3.13 -17.76 -15.96
CA PRO A 29 1.98 -17.71 -16.86
C PRO A 29 1.51 -16.27 -17.07
N LYS A 30 1.18 -15.90 -18.29
CA LYS A 30 0.85 -14.50 -18.68
C LYS A 30 -0.35 -13.89 -17.95
N ASP A 31 -1.13 -14.70 -17.27
CA ASP A 31 -2.28 -14.28 -16.46
C ASP A 31 -2.00 -14.28 -14.94
N ILE A 32 -0.75 -14.56 -14.54
CA ILE A 32 -0.27 -14.48 -13.17
C ILE A 32 0.80 -13.39 -13.07
N LEU A 33 0.71 -12.53 -12.07
CA LEU A 33 1.73 -11.55 -11.72
C LEU A 33 2.42 -12.00 -10.43
N VAL A 34 3.73 -12.16 -10.44
CA VAL A 34 4.52 -12.54 -9.27
C VAL A 34 5.39 -11.36 -8.83
N VAL A 35 5.21 -10.93 -7.60
CA VAL A 35 5.92 -9.80 -6.99
C VAL A 35 6.77 -10.32 -5.84
N ALA A 36 8.05 -10.00 -5.79
CA ALA A 36 8.89 -10.23 -4.62
C ALA A 36 9.03 -8.95 -3.81
N GLN A 37 8.74 -9.05 -2.52
CA GLN A 37 8.94 -7.98 -1.54
C GLN A 37 8.96 -8.53 -0.11
N GLN A 38 9.37 -7.70 0.83
CA GLN A 38 9.35 -8.04 2.25
C GLN A 38 7.92 -7.94 2.80
N LEU A 39 7.42 -9.02 3.46
CA LEU A 39 6.04 -9.14 3.97
C LEU A 39 5.95 -9.31 5.50
N ASP A 40 7.07 -9.36 6.20
CA ASP A 40 7.15 -9.76 7.61
C ASP A 40 6.62 -8.71 8.60
N ASN A 41 6.51 -7.46 8.19
CA ASN A 41 5.93 -6.38 9.01
C ASN A 41 4.41 -6.21 8.82
N MET A 42 3.78 -7.04 8.00
CA MET A 42 2.33 -6.99 7.78
C MET A 42 1.59 -7.73 8.88
N THR A 43 0.71 -7.04 9.61
CA THR A 43 0.01 -7.57 10.78
C THR A 43 -1.45 -7.90 10.52
N SER A 44 -2.11 -7.19 9.60
CA SER A 44 -3.54 -7.31 9.33
C SER A 44 -3.87 -6.94 7.88
N LEU A 45 -4.88 -7.59 7.32
CA LEU A 45 -5.51 -7.22 6.04
C LEU A 45 -6.92 -6.61 6.24
N ASP A 46 -7.31 -6.35 7.50
CA ASP A 46 -8.47 -5.51 7.80
C ASP A 46 -8.13 -4.04 7.48
N PRO A 47 -8.82 -3.39 6.53
CA PRO A 47 -8.49 -2.03 6.10
C PRO A 47 -8.69 -0.97 7.18
N HIS A 48 -9.41 -1.29 8.23
CA HIS A 48 -9.63 -0.40 9.38
C HIS A 48 -8.64 -0.65 10.53
N GLU A 49 -7.69 -1.58 10.37
CA GLU A 49 -6.65 -1.89 11.35
C GLU A 49 -5.25 -1.85 10.73
N GLY A 50 -5.04 -2.47 9.57
CA GLY A 50 -3.73 -2.54 8.90
C GLY A 50 -3.26 -1.15 8.46
N PHE A 51 -2.03 -0.77 8.87
CA PHE A 51 -1.48 0.56 8.59
C PHE A 51 -0.08 0.50 7.94
N GLU A 52 0.49 -0.67 7.81
CA GLU A 52 1.77 -0.88 7.16
C GLU A 52 1.65 -0.66 5.64
N ALA A 53 2.69 -0.08 5.01
CA ALA A 53 2.67 0.28 3.60
C ALA A 53 2.37 -0.91 2.68
N VAL A 54 2.98 -2.07 2.95
CA VAL A 54 2.78 -3.30 2.17
C VAL A 54 1.34 -3.83 2.29
N GLY A 55 0.82 -3.90 3.51
CA GLY A 55 -0.59 -4.26 3.76
C GLY A 55 -1.53 -3.27 3.08
N GLY A 56 -1.22 -1.98 3.15
CA GLY A 56 -1.96 -0.90 2.49
C GLY A 56 -2.04 -1.05 0.97
N GLU A 57 -0.95 -1.45 0.32
CA GLU A 57 -0.92 -1.73 -1.13
C GLU A 57 -1.84 -2.91 -1.48
N ILE A 58 -1.76 -4.00 -0.72
CA ILE A 58 -2.60 -5.18 -0.91
C ILE A 58 -4.08 -4.83 -0.73
N MET A 59 -4.42 -4.15 0.37
CA MET A 59 -5.79 -3.72 0.68
C MET A 59 -6.36 -2.78 -0.38
N SER A 60 -5.53 -1.91 -0.98
CA SER A 60 -5.97 -1.00 -2.05
C SER A 60 -6.42 -1.73 -3.33
N ASN A 61 -5.98 -2.97 -3.53
CA ASN A 61 -6.46 -3.83 -4.62
C ASN A 61 -7.74 -4.60 -4.26
N MET A 62 -8.03 -4.79 -2.96
CA MET A 62 -9.19 -5.55 -2.50
C MET A 62 -10.40 -4.68 -2.20
N TYR A 63 -10.19 -3.41 -1.86
CA TYR A 63 -11.25 -2.53 -1.37
C TYR A 63 -11.34 -1.24 -2.19
N GLN A 64 -12.55 -0.88 -2.57
CA GLN A 64 -12.85 0.46 -3.05
C GLN A 64 -13.19 1.39 -1.87
N LYS A 65 -13.10 2.70 -2.13
CA LYS A 65 -13.40 3.80 -1.20
C LYS A 65 -14.42 4.73 -1.84
N LEU A 66 -14.93 5.70 -1.12
CA LEU A 66 -15.79 6.72 -1.73
C LEU A 66 -15.10 7.43 -2.89
N VAL A 67 -13.84 7.80 -2.67
CA VAL A 67 -12.99 8.51 -3.62
C VAL A 67 -11.56 7.92 -3.56
N ARG A 68 -10.75 8.24 -4.55
CA ARG A 68 -9.31 7.94 -4.54
C ARG A 68 -8.52 9.19 -4.90
N ALA A 69 -7.30 9.32 -4.40
CA ALA A 69 -6.36 10.35 -4.86
C ALA A 69 -6.07 10.13 -6.36
N ASN A 70 -6.10 11.22 -7.14
CA ASN A 70 -5.76 11.16 -8.54
C ASN A 70 -4.29 10.80 -8.71
N ARG A 71 -3.97 9.89 -9.64
CA ARG A 71 -2.61 9.36 -9.83
C ARG A 71 -1.66 10.33 -10.52
N GLU A 72 -2.20 11.27 -11.29
CA GLU A 72 -1.41 12.22 -12.09
C GLU A 72 -1.35 13.60 -11.42
N ASP A 73 -2.40 13.95 -10.67
CA ASP A 73 -2.54 15.23 -10.00
C ASP A 73 -2.95 15.02 -8.54
N SER A 74 -1.97 15.01 -7.64
CA SER A 74 -2.19 14.81 -6.21
C SER A 74 -3.04 15.91 -5.55
N THR A 75 -3.36 17.01 -6.23
CA THR A 75 -4.30 18.03 -5.74
C THR A 75 -5.76 17.65 -5.94
N LYS A 76 -6.04 16.55 -6.62
CA LYS A 76 -7.39 16.10 -6.97
C LYS A 76 -7.71 14.72 -6.40
N VAL A 77 -8.98 14.46 -6.30
CA VAL A 77 -9.54 13.12 -6.03
C VAL A 77 -10.50 12.73 -7.15
N ASP A 78 -10.47 11.44 -7.50
CA ASP A 78 -11.38 10.84 -8.47
C ASP A 78 -12.58 10.20 -7.74
N PRO A 79 -13.78 10.25 -8.32
CA PRO A 79 -14.92 9.48 -7.84
C PRO A 79 -14.64 7.97 -7.99
N VAL A 80 -15.11 7.16 -7.01
CA VAL A 80 -15.05 5.68 -7.07
C VAL A 80 -16.43 5.11 -6.72
N ILE A 81 -16.76 4.94 -5.42
CA ILE A 81 -18.10 4.52 -4.98
C ILE A 81 -19.04 5.72 -4.98
N ALA A 82 -18.57 6.88 -4.51
CA ALA A 82 -19.33 8.12 -4.63
C ALA A 82 -19.25 8.65 -6.07
N LYS A 83 -20.38 8.87 -6.71
CA LYS A 83 -20.47 9.53 -8.02
C LYS A 83 -20.45 11.06 -7.93
N SER A 84 -20.85 11.62 -6.79
CA SER A 84 -20.81 13.06 -6.49
C SER A 84 -20.84 13.30 -5.00
N TRP A 85 -20.44 14.51 -4.62
CA TRP A 85 -20.45 14.97 -3.23
C TRP A 85 -20.60 16.49 -3.18
N GLU A 86 -21.13 16.96 -2.07
CA GLU A 86 -21.28 18.40 -1.78
C GLU A 86 -21.11 18.66 -0.28
N ALA A 87 -20.77 19.90 0.05
CA ALA A 87 -20.75 20.40 1.42
C ALA A 87 -21.89 21.41 1.60
N ASP A 88 -22.45 21.46 2.80
CA ASP A 88 -23.40 22.52 3.17
C ASP A 88 -22.71 23.90 3.29
N ALA A 89 -23.47 24.96 3.47
CA ALA A 89 -22.97 26.33 3.56
C ALA A 89 -22.00 26.54 4.74
N ASP A 90 -22.15 25.78 5.82
CA ASP A 90 -21.33 25.86 7.01
C ASP A 90 -20.09 24.94 6.93
N SER A 91 -19.92 24.19 5.84
CA SER A 91 -18.85 23.22 5.62
C SER A 91 -18.73 22.20 6.78
N LYS A 92 -19.87 21.77 7.30
CA LYS A 92 -19.97 20.76 8.38
C LYS A 92 -20.69 19.49 7.96
N VAL A 93 -21.67 19.58 7.07
CA VAL A 93 -22.40 18.44 6.55
C VAL A 93 -21.96 18.14 5.12
N PHE A 94 -21.45 16.95 4.91
CA PHE A 94 -20.99 16.48 3.61
C PHE A 94 -21.92 15.38 3.13
N THR A 95 -22.53 15.58 1.99
CA THR A 95 -23.45 14.62 1.37
C THR A 95 -22.77 13.93 0.20
N PHE A 96 -22.74 12.60 0.22
CA PHE A 96 -22.18 11.75 -0.83
C PHE A 96 -23.30 10.95 -1.49
N VAL A 97 -23.33 10.96 -2.83
CA VAL A 97 -24.28 10.15 -3.60
C VAL A 97 -23.55 8.92 -4.14
N ILE A 98 -24.02 7.73 -3.79
CA ILE A 98 -23.44 6.45 -4.17
C ILE A 98 -23.86 6.05 -5.58
N GLY A 99 -22.89 5.64 -6.39
CA GLY A 99 -23.12 5.11 -7.73
C GLY A 99 -23.69 3.69 -7.74
N ASP A 100 -24.15 3.22 -8.90
CA ASP A 100 -24.68 1.87 -9.10
C ASP A 100 -23.62 0.87 -9.57
N GLU A 101 -22.40 1.35 -9.85
CA GLU A 101 -21.34 0.57 -10.50
C GLU A 101 -20.68 -0.44 -9.54
N ALA A 102 -20.47 -0.03 -8.28
CA ALA A 102 -19.73 -0.83 -7.32
C ALA A 102 -20.49 -2.08 -6.88
N THR A 103 -19.79 -3.22 -6.94
CA THR A 103 -20.36 -4.53 -6.59
C THR A 103 -19.31 -5.29 -5.76
N PHE A 104 -19.72 -5.79 -4.60
CA PHE A 104 -18.85 -6.61 -3.76
C PHE A 104 -18.48 -7.94 -4.42
N SER A 105 -17.43 -8.57 -3.90
CA SER A 105 -17.01 -9.90 -4.37
C SER A 105 -18.11 -10.97 -4.25
N SER A 106 -19.04 -10.81 -3.33
CA SER A 106 -20.22 -11.65 -3.17
C SER A 106 -21.25 -11.53 -4.30
N GLY A 107 -21.17 -10.46 -5.11
CA GLY A 107 -22.17 -10.09 -6.10
C GLY A 107 -23.23 -9.10 -5.60
N ALA A 108 -23.23 -8.75 -4.32
CA ALA A 108 -24.12 -7.73 -3.77
C ALA A 108 -23.69 -6.32 -4.22
N LYS A 109 -24.65 -5.44 -4.47
CA LYS A 109 -24.38 -4.02 -4.77
C LYS A 109 -23.93 -3.29 -3.50
N VAL A 110 -22.99 -2.35 -3.66
CA VAL A 110 -22.62 -1.44 -2.58
C VAL A 110 -23.75 -0.46 -2.33
N THR A 111 -24.12 -0.30 -1.07
CA THR A 111 -25.20 0.59 -0.61
C THR A 111 -24.66 1.70 0.28
N ALA A 112 -25.48 2.74 0.51
CA ALA A 112 -25.16 3.78 1.48
C ALA A 112 -25.05 3.21 2.90
N GLU A 113 -25.79 2.15 3.23
CA GLU A 113 -25.68 1.46 4.51
C GLU A 113 -24.31 0.79 4.72
N ASP A 114 -23.76 0.16 3.67
CA ASP A 114 -22.41 -0.41 3.74
C ASP A 114 -21.35 0.66 3.95
N VAL A 115 -21.50 1.82 3.29
CA VAL A 115 -20.61 2.97 3.46
C VAL A 115 -20.68 3.51 4.90
N ALA A 116 -21.90 3.77 5.39
CA ALA A 116 -22.07 4.27 6.75
C ALA A 116 -21.52 3.27 7.78
N PHE A 117 -21.86 1.98 7.64
CA PHE A 117 -21.32 0.91 8.49
C PHE A 117 -19.78 0.88 8.48
N SER A 118 -19.16 0.95 7.31
CA SER A 118 -17.69 0.85 7.18
C SER A 118 -16.99 1.99 7.91
N LEU A 119 -17.43 3.23 7.73
CA LEU A 119 -16.85 4.38 8.39
C LEU A 119 -17.14 4.39 9.91
N GLN A 120 -18.36 4.04 10.31
CA GLN A 120 -18.72 3.85 11.73
C GLN A 120 -17.87 2.77 12.38
N ARG A 121 -17.68 1.63 11.68
CA ARG A 121 -16.83 0.52 12.13
C ARG A 121 -15.40 0.98 12.36
N ALA A 122 -14.83 1.71 11.42
CA ALA A 122 -13.47 2.25 11.53
C ALA A 122 -13.29 3.11 12.79
N ILE A 123 -14.28 3.96 13.07
CA ILE A 123 -14.27 4.82 14.27
C ILE A 123 -14.49 4.01 15.56
N LYS A 124 -15.45 3.08 15.58
CA LYS A 124 -15.78 2.27 16.77
C LYS A 124 -14.65 1.33 17.16
N MET A 125 -13.98 0.71 16.19
CA MET A 125 -12.81 -0.12 16.43
C MET A 125 -11.62 0.68 16.97
N ASN A 126 -11.51 1.95 16.62
CA ASN A 126 -10.49 2.88 17.09
C ASN A 126 -9.05 2.29 17.01
N LYS A 127 -8.75 1.58 15.92
CA LYS A 127 -7.42 1.02 15.67
C LYS A 127 -6.47 2.09 15.11
N SER A 128 -5.20 1.75 14.94
CA SER A 128 -4.13 2.68 14.56
C SER A 128 -4.51 3.71 13.48
N PRO A 129 -5.09 3.35 12.31
CA PRO A 129 -5.40 4.31 11.26
C PRO A 129 -6.64 5.19 11.54
N ALA A 130 -7.42 4.94 12.61
CA ALA A 130 -8.65 5.68 12.88
C ALA A 130 -8.42 7.19 13.07
N PHE A 131 -7.21 7.60 13.54
CA PHE A 131 -6.88 9.01 13.71
C PHE A 131 -7.07 9.84 12.44
N ILE A 132 -6.93 9.24 11.26
CA ILE A 132 -7.06 9.92 9.96
C ILE A 132 -8.47 10.51 9.78
N ILE A 133 -9.51 9.84 10.30
CA ILE A 133 -10.89 10.32 10.17
C ILE A 133 -11.47 10.82 11.50
N SER A 134 -11.01 10.34 12.66
CA SER A 134 -11.49 10.81 13.96
C SER A 134 -11.16 12.29 14.24
N GLN A 135 -10.13 12.84 13.59
CA GLN A 135 -9.78 14.26 13.70
C GLN A 135 -10.90 15.22 13.27
N PHE A 136 -11.89 14.74 12.50
CA PHE A 136 -13.08 15.51 12.12
C PHE A 136 -14.15 15.56 13.22
N GLY A 137 -13.87 14.95 14.38
CA GLY A 137 -14.78 14.90 15.53
C GLY A 137 -15.67 13.67 15.57
N PHE A 138 -15.39 12.66 14.74
CA PHE A 138 -16.04 11.35 14.84
C PHE A 138 -15.47 10.58 16.03
N THR A 139 -16.34 10.08 16.89
CA THR A 139 -16.01 9.27 18.08
C THR A 139 -16.84 7.99 18.09
N PRO A 140 -16.46 6.96 18.85
CA PRO A 140 -17.27 5.74 18.96
C PRO A 140 -18.72 6.03 19.41
N GLU A 141 -18.91 7.05 20.28
CA GLU A 141 -20.20 7.41 20.85
C GLU A 141 -21.12 8.14 19.85
N ASN A 142 -20.53 8.93 18.94
CA ASN A 142 -21.31 9.75 18.00
C ASN A 142 -21.31 9.19 16.56
N ALA A 143 -20.58 8.14 16.27
CA ALA A 143 -20.40 7.61 14.91
C ALA A 143 -21.75 7.33 14.22
N GLU A 144 -22.73 6.77 14.92
CA GLU A 144 -24.04 6.44 14.35
C GLU A 144 -24.91 7.66 14.05
N THR A 145 -24.67 8.79 14.71
CA THR A 145 -25.43 10.02 14.50
C THR A 145 -24.75 11.00 13.55
N THR A 146 -23.44 10.89 13.39
CA THR A 146 -22.64 11.77 12.55
C THR A 146 -22.29 11.17 11.18
N ILE A 147 -22.38 9.84 11.04
CA ILE A 147 -22.14 9.10 9.79
C ILE A 147 -23.40 8.31 9.48
N VAL A 148 -24.24 8.79 8.55
CA VAL A 148 -25.62 8.29 8.39
C VAL A 148 -25.91 7.97 6.93
N ALA A 149 -26.46 6.79 6.67
CA ALA A 149 -27.16 6.51 5.41
C ALA A 149 -28.53 7.20 5.48
N ALA A 150 -28.72 8.27 4.71
CA ALA A 150 -29.98 9.02 4.71
C ALA A 150 -31.06 8.31 3.89
N ASP A 151 -30.63 7.55 2.89
CA ASP A 151 -31.42 6.64 2.05
C ASP A 151 -30.47 5.59 1.42
N ASP A 152 -30.97 4.76 0.50
CA ASP A 152 -30.18 3.66 -0.12
C ASP A 152 -28.96 4.15 -0.91
N LYS A 153 -28.92 5.42 -1.31
CA LYS A 153 -27.88 6.01 -2.17
C LYS A 153 -27.19 7.23 -1.58
N THR A 154 -27.60 7.70 -0.43
CA THR A 154 -27.10 8.95 0.13
C THR A 154 -26.47 8.72 1.51
N VAL A 155 -25.21 9.11 1.65
CA VAL A 155 -24.50 9.11 2.93
C VAL A 155 -24.20 10.54 3.35
N LYS A 156 -24.46 10.86 4.61
CA LYS A 156 -24.13 12.17 5.22
C LYS A 156 -23.09 11.99 6.32
N LEU A 157 -22.07 12.85 6.26
CA LEU A 157 -21.03 12.96 7.30
C LEU A 157 -21.15 14.33 7.93
N THR A 158 -21.26 14.41 9.27
CA THR A 158 -21.34 15.66 10.01
C THR A 158 -20.11 15.85 10.87
N THR A 159 -19.23 16.78 10.50
CA THR A 159 -17.99 17.08 11.24
C THR A 159 -18.25 18.03 12.42
N ALA A 160 -17.42 17.93 13.45
CA ALA A 160 -17.57 18.77 14.65
C ALA A 160 -17.30 20.26 14.36
N LYS A 161 -16.45 20.56 13.37
CA LYS A 161 -16.03 21.92 12.99
C LYS A 161 -16.11 22.07 11.48
N PRO A 162 -16.23 23.33 10.96
CA PRO A 162 -16.08 23.58 9.54
C PRO A 162 -14.79 22.95 8.99
N THR A 163 -14.92 22.20 7.91
CA THR A 163 -13.83 21.40 7.33
C THR A 163 -13.75 21.65 5.84
N ALA A 164 -12.53 21.84 5.31
CA ALA A 164 -12.33 21.91 3.88
C ALA A 164 -12.68 20.55 3.25
N ILE A 165 -13.59 20.54 2.28
CA ILE A 165 -14.03 19.31 1.61
C ILE A 165 -12.85 18.55 0.98
N SER A 166 -11.89 19.25 0.39
CA SER A 166 -10.68 18.63 -0.17
C SER A 166 -9.91 17.81 0.86
N PHE A 167 -9.75 18.32 2.07
CA PHE A 167 -9.05 17.63 3.16
C PHE A 167 -9.82 16.38 3.61
N LEU A 168 -11.13 16.49 3.80
CA LEU A 168 -11.97 15.33 4.13
C LEU A 168 -11.88 14.24 3.05
N LEU A 169 -11.96 14.61 1.77
CA LEU A 169 -11.85 13.68 0.65
C LEU A 169 -10.49 12.96 0.61
N TYR A 170 -9.40 13.70 0.86
CA TYR A 170 -8.08 13.08 0.96
C TYR A 170 -8.01 12.03 2.07
N CYS A 171 -8.52 12.36 3.26
CA CYS A 171 -8.56 11.42 4.36
C CYS A 171 -9.42 10.19 4.04
N LEU A 172 -10.56 10.37 3.36
CA LEU A 172 -11.43 9.28 2.91
C LEU A 172 -10.83 8.47 1.75
N SER A 173 -9.82 8.99 1.05
CA SER A 173 -9.09 8.24 0.02
C SER A 173 -8.03 7.29 0.60
N ALA A 174 -7.68 7.41 1.87
CA ALA A 174 -6.81 6.48 2.59
C ALA A 174 -7.51 5.15 2.87
N ASN A 175 -6.76 4.09 3.21
CA ASN A 175 -7.35 2.75 3.41
C ASN A 175 -8.38 2.69 4.54
N ILE A 176 -8.30 3.56 5.53
CA ILE A 176 -9.31 3.69 6.57
C ILE A 176 -10.71 4.01 6.01
N GLY A 177 -10.79 4.65 4.84
CA GLY A 177 -12.04 4.91 4.12
C GLY A 177 -12.53 3.74 3.24
N ALA A 178 -11.93 2.56 3.34
CA ALA A 178 -12.34 1.38 2.58
C ALA A 178 -13.75 0.93 2.95
N ILE A 179 -14.51 0.50 1.95
CA ILE A 179 -15.88 0.03 2.14
C ILE A 179 -15.90 -1.49 2.17
N VAL A 180 -16.44 -2.04 3.24
CA VAL A 180 -16.60 -3.47 3.47
C VAL A 180 -18.08 -3.86 3.40
N GLU A 181 -18.36 -5.07 2.94
CA GLU A 181 -19.73 -5.60 2.88
C GLU A 181 -20.25 -5.88 4.29
N LYS A 182 -21.16 -5.02 4.79
CA LYS A 182 -21.72 -5.11 6.14
C LYS A 182 -22.23 -6.50 6.48
N LYS A 183 -23.03 -7.08 5.60
CA LYS A 183 -23.64 -8.40 5.80
C LYS A 183 -22.59 -9.51 5.98
N ALA A 184 -21.57 -9.53 5.12
CA ALA A 184 -20.52 -10.54 5.18
C ALA A 184 -19.66 -10.37 6.44
N VAL A 185 -19.31 -9.13 6.79
CA VAL A 185 -18.50 -8.82 7.98
C VAL A 185 -19.22 -9.21 9.25
N LEU A 186 -20.50 -8.81 9.42
CA LEU A 186 -21.27 -9.12 10.62
C LEU A 186 -21.62 -10.61 10.73
N ALA A 187 -21.79 -11.33 9.63
CA ALA A 187 -22.00 -12.78 9.65
C ALA A 187 -20.79 -13.57 10.17
N ASN A 188 -19.60 -12.96 10.15
CA ASN A 188 -18.35 -13.55 10.62
C ASN A 188 -17.78 -12.83 11.86
N ALA A 189 -18.54 -11.93 12.47
CA ALA A 189 -18.13 -11.26 13.69
C ALA A 189 -18.13 -12.21 14.89
N SER A 190 -17.18 -12.03 15.80
CA SER A 190 -17.09 -12.75 17.06
C SER A 190 -17.26 -11.78 18.24
N GLY A 191 -18.35 -11.95 18.99
CA GLY A 191 -18.68 -10.99 20.02
C GLY A 191 -18.88 -9.56 19.46
N GLU A 192 -18.22 -8.60 20.06
CA GLU A 192 -18.31 -7.18 19.69
C GLU A 192 -17.18 -6.72 18.76
N ASP A 193 -16.43 -7.65 18.12
CA ASP A 193 -15.24 -7.33 17.33
C ASP A 193 -15.56 -6.67 15.96
N LEU A 194 -16.83 -6.53 15.61
CA LEU A 194 -17.27 -6.00 14.32
C LEU A 194 -16.62 -6.72 13.12
N GLY A 195 -16.31 -8.03 13.26
CA GLY A 195 -15.68 -8.86 12.25
C GLY A 195 -14.20 -8.59 12.03
N ASN A 196 -13.51 -7.93 12.98
CA ASN A 196 -12.08 -7.64 12.86
C ASN A 196 -11.24 -8.91 12.75
N GLY A 197 -11.42 -9.87 13.66
CA GLY A 197 -10.66 -11.12 13.64
C GLY A 197 -10.81 -11.90 12.32
N TRP A 198 -11.97 -11.80 11.67
CA TRP A 198 -12.19 -12.43 10.37
C TRP A 198 -11.52 -11.65 9.23
N LEU A 199 -11.70 -10.32 9.17
CA LEU A 199 -11.12 -9.47 8.12
C LEU A 199 -9.59 -9.40 8.16
N GLN A 200 -8.96 -9.69 9.29
CA GLN A 200 -7.50 -9.81 9.35
C GLN A 200 -6.94 -10.78 8.31
N LYS A 201 -7.70 -11.83 7.95
CA LYS A 201 -7.26 -12.93 7.08
C LYS A 201 -8.22 -13.22 5.92
N ASN A 202 -9.24 -12.41 5.74
CA ASN A 202 -10.25 -12.54 4.69
C ASN A 202 -10.52 -11.18 4.05
N SER A 203 -11.29 -11.17 2.97
CA SER A 203 -11.69 -9.93 2.30
C SER A 203 -13.20 -9.90 2.04
N ALA A 204 -13.81 -8.72 2.17
CA ALA A 204 -15.21 -8.46 1.88
C ALA A 204 -15.33 -7.10 1.15
N GLY A 205 -14.52 -6.91 0.12
CA GLY A 205 -14.45 -5.65 -0.64
C GLY A 205 -15.05 -5.75 -2.03
N SER A 206 -15.05 -4.61 -2.70
CA SER A 206 -15.50 -4.44 -4.09
C SER A 206 -14.36 -4.07 -5.04
N GLY A 207 -13.10 -4.27 -4.62
CA GLY A 207 -11.92 -3.94 -5.41
C GLY A 207 -11.68 -4.86 -6.60
N ASP A 208 -10.57 -4.66 -7.26
CA ASP A 208 -10.15 -5.40 -8.46
C ASP A 208 -9.88 -6.88 -8.17
N PHE A 209 -9.39 -7.18 -6.96
CA PHE A 209 -9.00 -8.52 -6.54
C PHE A 209 -9.62 -8.88 -5.18
N MET A 210 -9.61 -10.18 -4.88
CA MET A 210 -10.01 -10.75 -3.58
C MET A 210 -8.82 -11.48 -2.98
N LEU A 211 -8.76 -11.54 -1.64
CA LEU A 211 -7.79 -12.39 -0.95
C LEU A 211 -8.12 -13.87 -1.23
N GLN A 212 -7.17 -14.60 -1.78
CA GLN A 212 -7.24 -16.05 -1.94
C GLN A 212 -6.57 -16.77 -0.77
N ALA A 213 -5.41 -16.30 -0.36
CA ALA A 213 -4.66 -16.86 0.77
C ALA A 213 -3.64 -15.85 1.29
N TRP A 214 -3.42 -15.84 2.58
CA TRP A 214 -2.29 -15.19 3.23
C TRP A 214 -1.59 -16.18 4.15
N LYS A 215 -0.31 -16.38 3.91
CA LYS A 215 0.59 -17.14 4.76
C LYS A 215 1.66 -16.16 5.27
N PRO A 216 1.60 -15.77 6.55
CA PRO A 216 2.54 -14.83 7.14
C PRO A 216 3.99 -15.21 6.86
N SER A 217 4.82 -14.21 6.51
CA SER A 217 6.24 -14.38 6.16
C SER A 217 6.53 -15.40 5.04
N GLU A 218 5.51 -15.76 4.23
CA GLU A 218 5.68 -16.65 3.07
C GLU A 218 5.10 -16.00 1.81
N SER A 219 3.79 -15.74 1.80
CA SER A 219 3.13 -15.21 0.59
C SER A 219 1.73 -14.66 0.86
N VAL A 220 1.31 -13.77 -0.06
CA VAL A 220 -0.09 -13.38 -0.25
C VAL A 220 -0.50 -13.75 -1.67
N ALA A 221 -1.63 -14.39 -1.82
CA ALA A 221 -2.24 -14.67 -3.12
C ALA A 221 -3.56 -13.93 -3.24
N LEU A 222 -3.70 -13.16 -4.32
CA LEU A 222 -4.94 -12.49 -4.70
C LEU A 222 -5.45 -13.13 -5.98
N THR A 223 -6.76 -13.23 -6.12
CA THR A 223 -7.44 -13.63 -7.36
C THR A 223 -8.35 -12.51 -7.84
N VAL A 224 -8.54 -12.41 -9.15
CA VAL A 224 -9.41 -11.39 -9.73
C VAL A 224 -10.83 -11.49 -9.12
N ASN A 225 -11.39 -10.35 -8.77
CA ASN A 225 -12.78 -10.25 -8.34
C ASN A 225 -13.67 -10.29 -9.61
N PRO A 226 -14.50 -11.32 -9.82
CA PRO A 226 -15.34 -11.43 -11.03
C PRO A 226 -16.36 -10.29 -11.14
N ASN A 227 -16.73 -9.68 -9.99
CA ASN A 227 -17.69 -8.60 -9.90
C ASN A 227 -17.01 -7.21 -9.79
N GLY A 228 -15.66 -7.18 -9.74
CA GLY A 228 -14.87 -5.97 -9.60
C GLY A 228 -14.70 -5.20 -10.92
N PRO A 229 -14.14 -3.99 -10.83
CA PRO A 229 -13.99 -3.10 -11.98
C PRO A 229 -12.85 -3.52 -12.93
N TYR A 230 -11.91 -4.36 -12.52
CA TYR A 230 -10.76 -4.76 -13.32
C TYR A 230 -11.16 -5.56 -14.56
N LYS A 231 -10.67 -5.12 -15.73
CA LYS A 231 -10.94 -5.76 -17.04
C LYS A 231 -9.66 -6.23 -17.74
N GLY A 232 -8.53 -6.25 -17.03
CA GLY A 232 -7.26 -6.69 -17.60
C GLY A 232 -7.10 -8.21 -17.68
N ASN A 233 -5.90 -8.65 -18.09
CA ASN A 233 -5.60 -10.06 -18.34
C ASN A 233 -5.10 -10.80 -17.09
N ILE A 234 -4.62 -10.11 -16.07
CA ILE A 234 -4.11 -10.74 -14.85
C ILE A 234 -5.26 -11.35 -14.06
N LYS A 235 -5.20 -12.66 -13.84
CA LYS A 235 -6.20 -13.41 -13.05
C LYS A 235 -5.77 -13.63 -11.61
N ARG A 236 -4.45 -13.58 -11.37
CA ARG A 236 -3.88 -13.86 -10.05
C ARG A 236 -2.66 -12.99 -9.81
N ILE A 237 -2.51 -12.51 -8.57
CA ILE A 237 -1.29 -11.83 -8.10
C ILE A 237 -0.73 -12.67 -6.95
N ILE A 238 0.57 -12.96 -7.00
CA ILE A 238 1.27 -13.67 -5.94
C ILE A 238 2.37 -12.76 -5.42
N LEU A 239 2.24 -12.30 -4.18
CA LEU A 239 3.31 -11.59 -3.49
C LEU A 239 4.13 -12.63 -2.70
N ARG A 240 5.40 -12.76 -3.00
CA ARG A 240 6.34 -13.69 -2.34
C ARG A 240 7.19 -12.94 -1.34
N HIS A 241 7.28 -13.46 -0.13
CA HIS A 241 8.21 -12.93 0.86
C HIS A 241 9.65 -13.29 0.50
N VAL A 242 10.42 -12.30 0.11
CA VAL A 242 11.85 -12.43 -0.21
C VAL A 242 12.57 -11.24 0.41
N THR A 243 13.28 -11.47 1.52
CA THR A 243 13.94 -10.41 2.29
C THR A 243 15.26 -9.94 1.70
N ASP A 244 15.97 -10.84 1.00
CA ASP A 244 17.29 -10.55 0.44
C ASP A 244 17.17 -9.89 -0.94
N PRO A 245 17.63 -8.64 -1.11
CA PRO A 245 17.56 -7.94 -2.39
C PRO A 245 18.32 -8.62 -3.54
N SER A 246 19.43 -9.33 -3.24
CA SER A 246 20.20 -10.04 -4.27
C SER A 246 19.43 -11.24 -4.80
N SER A 247 18.71 -11.92 -3.93
CA SER A 247 17.80 -13.00 -4.32
C SER A 247 16.64 -12.48 -5.17
N GLN A 248 16.07 -11.31 -4.83
CA GLN A 248 15.03 -10.68 -5.66
C GLN A 248 15.55 -10.35 -7.06
N LEU A 249 16.74 -9.73 -7.17
CA LEU A 249 17.32 -9.41 -8.48
C LEU A 249 17.59 -10.67 -9.31
N LEU A 250 18.16 -11.72 -8.69
CA LEU A 250 18.44 -12.98 -9.37
C LEU A 250 17.16 -13.66 -9.87
N MET A 251 16.10 -13.66 -9.06
CA MET A 251 14.79 -14.21 -9.44
C MET A 251 14.16 -13.41 -10.59
N LEU A 252 14.28 -12.08 -10.60
CA LEU A 252 13.81 -11.22 -11.66
C LEU A 252 14.56 -11.52 -12.98
N GLN A 253 15.89 -11.61 -12.94
CA GLN A 253 16.73 -11.94 -14.09
C GLN A 253 16.45 -13.33 -14.68
N LYS A 254 16.01 -14.29 -13.84
CA LYS A 254 15.62 -15.63 -14.28
C LYS A 254 14.18 -15.74 -14.76
N GLY A 255 13.34 -14.70 -14.54
CA GLY A 255 11.93 -14.75 -14.84
C GLY A 255 11.09 -15.56 -13.83
N ASP A 256 11.62 -15.83 -12.62
CA ASP A 256 10.90 -16.49 -11.53
C ASP A 256 9.92 -15.54 -10.82
N ILE A 257 10.09 -14.26 -11.02
CA ILE A 257 9.21 -13.15 -10.61
C ILE A 257 9.12 -12.10 -11.71
N ASP A 258 8.04 -11.33 -11.71
CA ASP A 258 7.80 -10.26 -12.67
C ASP A 258 8.20 -8.88 -12.12
N ILE A 259 8.14 -8.69 -10.81
CA ILE A 259 8.45 -7.44 -10.12
C ILE A 259 9.29 -7.69 -8.87
N ALA A 260 10.40 -6.97 -8.74
CA ALA A 260 11.21 -6.87 -7.52
C ALA A 260 11.02 -5.47 -6.90
N ARG A 261 10.72 -5.38 -5.59
CA ARG A 261 10.35 -4.13 -4.92
C ARG A 261 11.44 -3.55 -4.02
N ASP A 262 12.32 -4.37 -3.46
CA ASP A 262 13.23 -3.98 -2.39
C ASP A 262 14.71 -3.98 -2.83
N LEU A 263 14.98 -3.67 -4.10
CA LEU A 263 16.36 -3.62 -4.62
C LEU A 263 17.12 -2.42 -4.03
N THR A 264 18.38 -2.66 -3.68
CA THR A 264 19.31 -1.60 -3.27
C THR A 264 19.68 -0.69 -4.43
N SER A 265 20.22 0.50 -4.13
CA SER A 265 20.68 1.44 -5.15
C SER A 265 21.74 0.84 -6.10
N GLU A 266 22.61 -0.04 -5.60
CA GLU A 266 23.62 -0.75 -6.40
C GLU A 266 22.96 -1.74 -7.37
N GLN A 267 21.99 -2.49 -6.88
CA GLN A 267 21.23 -3.46 -7.69
C GLN A 267 20.34 -2.76 -8.73
N LEU A 268 19.74 -1.61 -8.39
CA LEU A 268 19.02 -0.79 -9.36
C LEU A 268 19.91 -0.29 -10.49
N ARG A 269 21.16 0.12 -10.18
CA ARG A 269 22.17 0.48 -11.21
C ARG A 269 22.52 -0.72 -12.08
N SER A 270 22.67 -1.91 -11.48
CA SER A 270 22.93 -3.15 -12.24
C SER A 270 21.74 -3.51 -13.12
N ALA A 271 20.53 -3.47 -12.59
CA ALA A 271 19.30 -3.76 -13.31
C ALA A 271 19.05 -2.79 -14.49
N GLN A 272 19.42 -1.53 -14.34
CA GLN A 272 19.28 -0.51 -15.39
C GLN A 272 20.05 -0.84 -16.66
N ASN A 273 21.12 -1.64 -16.55
CA ASN A 273 21.96 -2.06 -17.69
C ASN A 273 21.49 -3.39 -18.32
N ASP A 274 20.46 -4.04 -17.75
CA ASP A 274 19.88 -5.27 -18.29
C ASP A 274 18.74 -4.92 -19.25
N ALA A 275 18.89 -5.28 -20.52
CA ALA A 275 17.90 -4.97 -21.56
C ALA A 275 16.52 -5.64 -21.35
N ASN A 276 16.43 -6.64 -20.47
CA ASN A 276 15.20 -7.36 -20.15
C ASN A 276 14.49 -6.80 -18.90
N ILE A 277 15.08 -5.81 -18.22
CA ILE A 277 14.55 -5.22 -16.99
C ILE A 277 14.20 -3.76 -17.23
N GLU A 278 12.98 -3.39 -16.89
CA GLU A 278 12.52 -2.01 -16.88
C GLU A 278 12.48 -1.48 -15.44
N LEU A 279 12.97 -0.25 -15.23
CA LEU A 279 12.83 0.45 -13.96
C LEU A 279 11.61 1.37 -14.03
N ASP A 280 10.48 0.94 -13.50
CA ASP A 280 9.30 1.81 -13.32
C ASP A 280 9.48 2.70 -12.08
N ARG A 281 9.62 4.02 -12.30
CA ARG A 281 9.82 5.01 -11.24
C ARG A 281 8.62 5.94 -11.19
N LYS A 282 7.94 5.92 -10.06
CA LYS A 282 6.83 6.84 -9.78
C LYS A 282 7.13 7.62 -8.51
N SER A 283 6.85 8.91 -8.54
CA SER A 283 6.86 9.71 -7.30
C SER A 283 5.72 9.26 -6.41
N ILE A 284 6.03 9.05 -5.15
CA ILE A 284 5.03 8.79 -4.10
C ILE A 284 5.04 9.94 -3.09
N ALA A 285 3.91 10.17 -2.46
CA ALA A 285 3.74 11.17 -1.41
C ALA A 285 4.37 10.67 -0.10
N SER A 286 5.69 10.58 -0.05
CA SER A 286 6.44 10.11 1.11
C SER A 286 7.69 10.94 1.31
N LEU A 287 8.05 11.16 2.56
CA LEU A 287 9.27 11.84 2.98
C LEU A 287 10.10 10.92 3.85
N VAL A 288 11.40 10.88 3.58
CA VAL A 288 12.39 10.36 4.54
C VAL A 288 12.93 11.57 5.31
N LEU A 289 12.75 11.55 6.60
CA LEU A 289 13.11 12.67 7.47
C LEU A 289 13.86 12.20 8.71
N ILE A 290 14.66 13.10 9.28
CA ILE A 290 15.32 12.90 10.58
C ILE A 290 14.50 13.63 11.63
N SER A 291 13.85 12.86 12.51
CA SER A 291 13.11 13.41 13.65
C SER A 291 14.03 13.63 14.84
N LEU A 292 13.97 14.80 15.43
CA LEU A 292 14.72 15.14 16.64
C LEU A 292 13.81 15.09 17.86
N ASN A 293 14.19 14.32 18.87
CA ASN A 293 13.43 14.23 20.13
C ASN A 293 13.49 15.56 20.90
N GLN A 294 12.42 16.32 20.83
CA GLN A 294 12.30 17.62 21.52
C GLN A 294 12.18 17.48 23.06
N GLY A 295 11.95 16.28 23.60
CA GLY A 295 12.07 16.00 25.03
C GLY A 295 13.50 15.96 25.56
N ASN A 296 14.50 15.92 24.65
CA ASN A 296 15.90 16.06 25.02
C ASN A 296 16.31 17.53 25.04
N GLU A 297 16.74 18.03 26.21
CA GLU A 297 17.07 19.44 26.44
C GLU A 297 18.11 20.00 25.44
N ASN A 298 19.04 19.18 24.96
CA ASN A 298 20.04 19.62 23.98
C ASN A 298 19.45 19.69 22.57
N LEU A 299 18.65 18.71 22.17
CA LEU A 299 18.02 18.68 20.85
C LEU A 299 16.86 19.68 20.70
N ALA A 300 16.26 20.09 21.83
CA ALA A 300 15.22 21.14 21.85
C ALA A 300 15.75 22.55 21.57
N LYS A 301 17.07 22.77 21.72
CA LYS A 301 17.67 24.10 21.47
C LYS A 301 17.61 24.46 19.99
N PRO A 302 17.04 25.64 19.61
CA PRO A 302 16.92 26.05 18.23
C PRO A 302 18.24 26.04 17.44
N GLN A 303 19.32 26.47 18.06
CA GLN A 303 20.64 26.48 17.40
C GLN A 303 21.15 25.08 17.05
N VAL A 304 20.81 24.06 17.85
CA VAL A 304 21.24 22.66 17.59
C VAL A 304 20.59 22.11 16.34
N TRP A 305 19.25 22.18 16.24
CA TRP A 305 18.58 21.67 15.04
C TRP A 305 18.83 22.54 13.81
N GLN A 306 19.08 23.83 13.96
CA GLN A 306 19.57 24.68 12.86
C GLN A 306 20.99 24.26 12.42
N ALA A 307 21.90 24.02 13.35
CA ALA A 307 23.24 23.53 13.03
C ALA A 307 23.20 22.18 12.29
N ILE A 308 22.34 21.25 12.71
CA ILE A 308 22.15 19.96 12.03
C ILE A 308 21.74 20.17 10.57
N LYS A 309 20.78 21.08 10.29
CA LYS A 309 20.37 21.39 8.92
C LYS A 309 21.50 21.85 8.02
N TRP A 310 22.45 22.63 8.54
CA TRP A 310 23.61 23.10 7.79
C TRP A 310 24.76 22.06 7.74
N ALA A 311 24.81 21.12 8.67
CA ALA A 311 25.83 20.08 8.68
C ALA A 311 25.55 18.93 7.70
N LEU A 312 24.28 18.69 7.36
CA LEU A 312 23.88 17.57 6.51
C LEU A 312 24.32 17.76 5.05
N ASP A 313 24.87 16.71 4.48
CA ASP A 313 25.22 16.65 3.05
C ASP A 313 24.05 16.08 2.24
N TYR A 314 23.00 16.86 2.07
CA TYR A 314 21.80 16.45 1.33
C TYR A 314 22.10 15.92 -0.07
N LYS A 315 22.97 16.65 -0.80
CA LYS A 315 23.37 16.28 -2.15
C LYS A 315 24.17 14.98 -2.17
N GLY A 316 25.18 14.88 -1.30
CA GLY A 316 26.00 13.68 -1.20
C GLY A 316 25.18 12.44 -0.79
N MET A 317 24.21 12.60 0.11
CA MET A 317 23.28 11.51 0.47
C MET A 317 22.43 11.07 -0.73
N GLN A 318 21.82 12.03 -1.45
CA GLN A 318 21.01 11.74 -2.63
C GLN A 318 21.83 11.09 -3.74
N GLU A 319 23.01 11.60 -4.04
CA GLU A 319 23.84 11.09 -5.15
C GLU A 319 24.50 9.75 -4.87
N ASN A 320 24.88 9.48 -3.61
CA ASN A 320 25.68 8.31 -3.27
C ASN A 320 24.91 7.20 -2.55
N ILE A 321 23.86 7.55 -1.78
CA ILE A 321 23.10 6.57 -1.02
C ILE A 321 21.81 6.16 -1.76
N VAL A 322 21.04 7.13 -2.27
CA VAL A 322 19.71 6.91 -2.84
C VAL A 322 19.49 7.55 -4.23
N PRO A 323 20.44 7.41 -5.18
CA PRO A 323 20.46 8.21 -6.42
C PRO A 323 19.29 7.95 -7.36
N LEU A 324 18.68 6.77 -7.31
CA LEU A 324 17.64 6.36 -8.24
C LEU A 324 16.24 6.35 -7.62
N SER A 325 16.15 6.51 -6.31
CA SER A 325 14.90 6.32 -5.55
C SER A 325 14.42 7.56 -4.82
N HIS A 326 15.29 8.54 -4.56
CA HIS A 326 14.93 9.73 -3.80
C HIS A 326 15.50 10.99 -4.44
N LYS A 327 14.86 12.13 -4.17
CA LYS A 327 15.36 13.47 -4.48
C LYS A 327 15.39 14.32 -3.21
N VAL A 328 16.27 15.32 -3.18
CA VAL A 328 16.32 16.25 -2.05
C VAL A 328 15.03 17.07 -2.02
N HIS A 329 14.41 17.11 -0.85
CA HIS A 329 13.26 17.94 -0.54
C HIS A 329 13.41 18.46 0.89
N GLN A 330 13.13 19.73 1.15
CA GLN A 330 13.40 20.37 2.44
C GLN A 330 12.16 21.06 3.04
N SER A 331 10.98 20.69 2.57
CA SER A 331 9.69 21.09 3.13
C SER A 331 9.03 19.89 3.86
N PHE A 332 8.12 20.17 4.78
CA PHE A 332 7.36 19.16 5.49
C PHE A 332 6.31 18.48 4.60
N GLU A 333 5.67 19.26 3.70
CA GLU A 333 4.71 18.69 2.76
C GLU A 333 5.44 18.09 1.55
N PRO A 334 5.13 16.85 1.16
CA PRO A 334 5.71 16.23 -0.03
C PRO A 334 5.45 17.04 -1.30
N GLU A 335 6.37 16.98 -2.25
CA GLU A 335 6.18 17.62 -3.55
C GLU A 335 4.89 17.14 -4.23
N GLY A 336 4.15 18.09 -4.82
CA GLY A 336 2.86 17.83 -5.46
C GLY A 336 1.65 17.96 -4.55
N PHE A 337 1.84 18.15 -3.23
CA PHE A 337 0.73 18.44 -2.31
C PHE A 337 0.40 19.93 -2.28
N PRO A 338 -0.88 20.28 -2.03
CA PRO A 338 -1.28 21.66 -1.82
C PRO A 338 -0.48 22.29 -0.66
N GLY A 339 0.20 23.41 -0.93
CA GLY A 339 1.03 24.10 0.07
C GLY A 339 2.47 23.62 0.15
N ALA A 340 2.86 22.59 -0.62
CA ALA A 340 4.26 22.16 -0.68
C ALA A 340 5.16 23.29 -1.20
N VAL A 341 6.29 23.50 -0.51
CA VAL A 341 7.32 24.46 -0.88
C VAL A 341 8.50 23.71 -1.46
N ASN A 342 8.93 24.08 -2.66
CA ASN A 342 10.01 23.40 -3.37
C ASN A 342 11.39 24.05 -3.15
N ASP A 343 11.48 25.03 -2.26
CA ASP A 343 12.74 25.67 -1.93
C ASP A 343 13.69 24.70 -1.21
N ILE A 344 14.98 24.81 -1.56
CA ILE A 344 16.07 24.05 -0.93
C ILE A 344 17.02 25.03 -0.25
N PRO A 345 16.63 25.59 0.92
CA PRO A 345 17.37 26.64 1.58
C PRO A 345 18.68 26.18 2.25
N PHE A 346 18.80 24.89 2.51
CA PHE A 346 19.95 24.34 3.24
C PHE A 346 20.86 23.56 2.31
N GLN A 347 22.14 23.84 2.44
CA GLN A 347 23.24 23.08 1.84
C GLN A 347 24.33 22.83 2.89
N ARG A 348 25.17 21.86 2.68
CA ARG A 348 26.25 21.58 3.62
C ARG A 348 27.16 22.78 3.80
N ASP A 349 27.18 23.31 5.02
CA ASP A 349 28.07 24.41 5.46
C ASP A 349 28.50 24.12 6.91
N VAL A 350 29.64 23.42 7.06
CA VAL A 350 30.15 22.97 8.35
C VAL A 350 30.57 24.15 9.23
N GLU A 351 31.10 25.20 8.65
CA GLU A 351 31.56 26.37 9.42
C GLU A 351 30.36 27.15 9.98
N LYS A 352 29.30 27.29 9.20
CA LYS A 352 28.05 27.86 9.69
C LYS A 352 27.38 26.99 10.78
N ALA A 353 27.42 25.68 10.61
CA ALA A 353 26.93 24.77 11.62
C ALA A 353 27.72 24.90 12.95
N LYS A 354 29.05 24.99 12.90
CA LYS A 354 29.92 25.23 14.09
C LYS A 354 29.58 26.56 14.74
N ALA A 355 29.45 27.61 13.95
CA ALA A 355 29.14 28.96 14.46
C ALA A 355 27.78 29.02 15.20
N LEU A 356 26.79 28.19 14.81
CA LEU A 356 25.52 28.09 15.51
C LEU A 356 25.64 27.33 16.85
N MET A 357 26.70 26.54 17.03
CA MET A 357 26.94 25.75 18.25
C MET A 357 27.91 26.45 19.24
N ALA A 358 28.59 27.48 18.82
CA ALA A 358 29.48 28.28 19.67
C ALA A 358 28.69 29.28 20.51
#